data_7d34c526a8258091dbf7af5f707117a5
#
_entry.id   7d34c526a8258091dbf7af5f707117a5
#
_cell.length_a   1.000
_cell.length_b   1.000
_cell.length_c   1.000
_cell.angle_alpha   90.00
_cell.angle_beta   90.00
_cell.angle_gamma   90.00
#
_symmetry.space_group_name_H-M   'P 1'
#
loop_
_entity.id
_entity.type
_entity.pdbx_description
1 polymer ?
#
loop_
_entity_poly.entity_id
_entity_poly.type
_entity_poly.pdbx_seq_one_letter_code
_entity_poly.pdbx_strand_id
1 'polypeptide(L)'
;MAVASVRGMSLVRRAVPEDAREVLRLRQVMIDSIPGADPATDWHQESLPGLRERLGEAEGNFAAFVVDHPERPGALAALVAGTVDYRIGKAGDPLGRVGYVFSVATDPDARRRGYARACMDVLLDWFRERGAARVHLTASPEAEPLYVSLGFRTKPRPDPLLELML
;
A
#
# COMPACT_ATOMS: atom_id res chain seq x y z
N MET A 1 35.24 -5.96 21.59
CA MET A 1 35.27 -5.42 20.21
C MET A 1 33.84 -5.10 19.81
N ALA A 2 33.51 -3.83 19.72
CA ALA A 2 32.20 -3.38 19.26
C ALA A 2 32.15 -3.52 17.75
N VAL A 3 31.27 -4.36 17.25
CA VAL A 3 30.93 -4.42 15.83
C VAL A 3 30.10 -3.17 15.55
N ALA A 4 30.68 -2.20 14.84
CA ALA A 4 29.98 -1.04 14.33
C ALA A 4 28.87 -1.53 13.40
N SER A 5 27.59 -1.40 13.83
CA SER A 5 26.44 -1.58 13.00
C SER A 5 26.47 -0.48 11.92
N VAL A 6 26.87 -0.85 10.72
CA VAL A 6 26.61 -0.04 9.54
C VAL A 6 25.09 0.05 9.44
N ARG A 7 24.51 1.21 9.70
CA ARG A 7 23.10 1.51 9.40
C ARG A 7 22.94 1.37 7.89
N GLY A 8 22.64 0.16 7.43
CA GLY A 8 22.22 -0.09 6.07
C GLY A 8 20.98 0.75 5.80
N MET A 9 21.02 1.58 4.76
CA MET A 9 19.82 2.27 4.28
C MET A 9 18.75 1.21 4.07
N SER A 10 17.58 1.36 4.75
CA SER A 10 16.46 0.44 4.59
C SER A 10 16.01 0.46 3.13
N LEU A 11 15.81 -0.72 2.54
CA LEU A 11 15.29 -0.87 1.18
C LEU A 11 13.94 -0.15 1.04
N VAL A 12 13.09 -0.25 2.06
CA VAL A 12 11.75 0.34 2.08
C VAL A 12 11.77 1.59 2.92
N ARG A 13 11.18 2.65 2.41
CA ARG A 13 10.96 3.89 3.16
C ARG A 13 9.51 4.34 3.07
N ARG A 14 9.10 5.20 4.00
CA ARG A 14 7.79 5.85 3.90
C ARG A 14 7.82 6.86 2.74
N ALA A 15 6.74 6.88 1.97
CA ALA A 15 6.57 7.89 0.93
C ALA A 15 6.34 9.27 1.56
N VAL A 16 6.86 10.30 0.92
CA VAL A 16 6.77 11.71 1.30
C VAL A 16 6.00 12.49 0.22
N PRO A 17 5.56 13.75 0.49
CA PRO A 17 4.78 14.53 -0.49
C PRO A 17 5.45 14.65 -1.86
N GLU A 18 6.78 14.70 -1.91
CA GLU A 18 7.56 14.78 -3.14
C GLU A 18 7.42 13.54 -4.02
N ASP A 19 7.05 12.39 -3.44
CA ASP A 19 6.81 11.15 -4.18
C ASP A 19 5.45 11.09 -4.88
N ALA A 20 4.55 12.03 -4.63
CA ALA A 20 3.16 11.93 -5.02
C ALA A 20 2.95 11.63 -6.52
N ARG A 21 3.73 12.25 -7.42
CA ARG A 21 3.63 11.99 -8.87
C ARG A 21 3.99 10.55 -9.21
N GLU A 22 5.04 10.01 -8.61
CA GLU A 22 5.47 8.62 -8.83
C GLU A 22 4.50 7.62 -8.18
N VAL A 23 3.91 7.95 -7.05
CA VAL A 23 2.83 7.16 -6.44
C VAL A 23 1.64 7.06 -7.40
N LEU A 24 1.22 8.16 -8.01
CA LEU A 24 0.14 8.16 -9.01
C LEU A 24 0.54 7.36 -10.27
N ARG A 25 1.78 7.48 -10.72
CA ARG A 25 2.28 6.70 -11.86
C ARG A 25 2.22 5.20 -11.59
N LEU A 26 2.70 4.74 -10.43
CA LEU A 26 2.64 3.32 -10.07
C LEU A 26 1.20 2.83 -9.85
N ARG A 27 0.33 3.68 -9.29
CA ARG A 27 -1.10 3.36 -9.21
C ARG A 27 -1.69 3.15 -10.60
N GLN A 28 -1.32 3.99 -11.58
CA GLN A 28 -1.78 3.80 -12.96
C GLN A 28 -1.26 2.48 -13.55
N VAL A 29 -0.01 2.11 -13.29
CA VAL A 29 0.53 0.80 -13.69
C VAL A 29 -0.35 -0.35 -13.15
N MET A 30 -0.80 -0.24 -11.91
CA MET A 30 -1.72 -1.23 -11.33
C MET A 30 -3.08 -1.20 -12.02
N ILE A 31 -3.66 0.00 -12.24
CA ILE A 31 -4.96 0.15 -12.92
C ILE A 31 -4.90 -0.46 -14.33
N ASP A 32 -3.86 -0.15 -15.08
CA ASP A 32 -3.68 -0.65 -16.44
C ASP A 32 -3.55 -2.18 -16.52
N SER A 33 -3.19 -2.82 -15.41
CA SER A 33 -3.15 -4.29 -15.32
C SER A 33 -4.53 -4.94 -15.14
N ILE A 34 -5.55 -4.15 -14.83
CA ILE A 34 -6.91 -4.64 -14.62
C ILE A 34 -7.64 -4.71 -15.97
N PRO A 35 -8.10 -5.90 -16.40
CA PRO A 35 -8.84 -6.01 -17.66
C PRO A 35 -10.08 -5.11 -17.70
N GLY A 36 -10.20 -4.28 -18.74
CA GLY A 36 -11.34 -3.37 -18.93
C GLY A 36 -11.31 -2.10 -18.09
N ALA A 37 -10.23 -1.83 -17.35
CA ALA A 37 -10.10 -0.57 -16.64
C ALA A 37 -9.93 0.61 -17.61
N ASP A 38 -10.41 1.79 -17.19
CA ASP A 38 -10.22 3.03 -17.94
C ASP A 38 -8.74 3.47 -17.88
N PRO A 39 -8.04 3.61 -19.02
CA PRO A 39 -6.63 3.99 -19.06
C PRO A 39 -6.40 5.50 -18.92
N ALA A 40 -7.45 6.30 -18.71
CA ALA A 40 -7.32 7.75 -18.57
C ALA A 40 -6.38 8.14 -17.43
N THR A 41 -5.60 9.20 -17.63
CA THR A 41 -4.60 9.71 -16.65
C THR A 41 -4.83 11.17 -16.26
N ASP A 42 -5.82 11.83 -16.82
CA ASP A 42 -6.16 13.22 -16.54
C ASP A 42 -6.55 13.46 -15.07
N TRP A 43 -7.10 12.47 -14.40
CA TRP A 43 -7.42 12.51 -12.97
C TRP A 43 -6.18 12.68 -12.05
N HIS A 44 -4.97 12.38 -12.54
CA HIS A 44 -3.74 12.55 -11.76
C HIS A 44 -3.58 13.99 -11.26
N GLN A 45 -3.86 14.97 -12.12
CA GLN A 45 -3.73 16.38 -11.77
C GLN A 45 -4.64 16.79 -10.62
N GLU A 46 -5.89 16.31 -10.63
CA GLU A 46 -6.86 16.59 -9.57
C GLU A 46 -6.55 15.88 -8.27
N SER A 47 -5.99 14.66 -8.35
CA SER A 47 -5.64 13.85 -7.18
C SER A 47 -4.38 14.33 -6.47
N LEU A 48 -3.47 15.00 -7.17
CA LEU A 48 -2.14 15.34 -6.69
C LEU A 48 -2.12 16.17 -5.39
N PRO A 49 -2.91 17.26 -5.23
CA PRO A 49 -2.89 18.06 -4.01
C PRO A 49 -3.32 17.27 -2.78
N GLY A 50 -4.42 16.51 -2.87
CA GLY A 50 -4.93 15.69 -1.77
C GLY A 50 -3.97 14.57 -1.39
N LEU A 51 -3.33 13.93 -2.36
CA LEU A 51 -2.33 12.91 -2.10
C LEU A 51 -1.10 13.49 -1.38
N ARG A 52 -0.61 14.65 -1.80
CA ARG A 52 0.50 15.34 -1.12
C ARG A 52 0.19 15.64 0.33
N GLU A 53 -1.00 16.14 0.61
CA GLU A 53 -1.46 16.38 1.98
C GLU A 53 -1.42 15.11 2.80
N ARG A 54 -2.01 14.02 2.31
CA ARG A 54 -2.02 12.72 2.99
C ARG A 54 -0.63 12.16 3.24
N LEU A 55 0.27 12.26 2.27
CA LEU A 55 1.65 11.81 2.42
C LEU A 55 2.44 12.63 3.45
N GLY A 56 2.04 13.88 3.70
CA GLY A 56 2.63 14.75 4.71
C GLY A 56 2.17 14.49 6.14
N GLU A 57 1.08 13.72 6.33
CA GLU A 57 0.50 13.45 7.65
C GLU A 57 1.20 12.26 8.33
N ALA A 58 2.29 12.52 9.07
CA ALA A 58 3.07 11.46 9.74
C ALA A 58 2.22 10.63 10.71
N GLU A 59 1.29 11.28 11.41
CA GLU A 59 0.39 10.63 12.40
C GLU A 59 -1.02 10.35 11.86
N GLY A 60 -1.26 10.56 10.55
CA GLY A 60 -2.53 10.28 9.90
C GLY A 60 -2.88 8.81 9.81
N ASN A 61 -4.07 8.53 9.30
CA ASN A 61 -4.59 7.17 9.10
C ASN A 61 -4.22 6.56 7.75
N PHE A 62 -3.43 7.26 6.96
CA PHE A 62 -2.94 6.83 5.66
C PHE A 62 -1.42 6.71 5.70
N ALA A 63 -0.88 5.66 5.11
CA ALA A 63 0.54 5.54 4.86
C ALA A 63 0.80 4.85 3.51
N ALA A 64 1.88 5.26 2.87
CA ALA A 64 2.42 4.57 1.71
C ALA A 64 3.90 4.24 1.98
N PHE A 65 4.31 3.06 1.57
CA PHE A 65 5.69 2.60 1.66
C PHE A 65 6.20 2.25 0.27
N VAL A 66 7.42 2.64 -0.01
CA VAL A 66 7.99 2.61 -1.34
C VAL A 66 9.42 2.07 -1.35
N VAL A 67 9.83 1.59 -2.52
CA VAL A 67 11.22 1.28 -2.84
C VAL A 67 11.64 2.21 -3.98
N ASP A 68 12.76 2.92 -3.79
CA ASP A 68 13.34 3.74 -4.85
C ASP A 68 13.83 2.83 -6.00
N HIS A 69 13.67 3.29 -7.23
CA HIS A 69 14.12 2.52 -8.39
C HIS A 69 15.65 2.46 -8.42
N PRO A 70 16.28 1.27 -8.47
CA PRO A 70 17.72 1.15 -8.36
C PRO A 70 18.48 1.72 -9.56
N GLU A 71 17.83 1.82 -10.71
CA GLU A 71 18.46 2.22 -11.98
C GLU A 71 17.94 3.55 -12.52
N ARG A 72 16.88 4.11 -11.94
CA ARG A 72 16.26 5.36 -12.38
C ARG A 72 16.11 6.34 -11.23
N PRO A 73 17.07 7.26 -11.03
CA PRO A 73 16.98 8.28 -9.98
C PRO A 73 15.66 9.06 -10.03
N GLY A 74 15.03 9.23 -8.88
CA GLY A 74 13.74 9.93 -8.77
C GLY A 74 12.51 9.09 -9.11
N ALA A 75 12.67 7.88 -9.66
CA ALA A 75 11.57 6.96 -9.90
C ALA A 75 11.39 5.99 -8.71
N LEU A 76 10.17 5.49 -8.54
CA LEU A 76 9.85 4.43 -7.60
C LEU A 76 9.75 3.08 -8.30
N ALA A 77 10.31 2.05 -7.69
CA ALA A 77 10.24 0.67 -8.16
C ALA A 77 9.00 -0.05 -7.64
N ALA A 78 8.56 0.25 -6.41
CA ALA A 78 7.41 -0.39 -5.80
C ALA A 78 6.69 0.55 -4.84
N LEU A 79 5.41 0.28 -4.66
CA LEU A 79 4.49 1.02 -3.82
C LEU A 79 3.53 0.05 -3.14
N VAL A 80 3.29 0.26 -1.86
CA VAL A 80 2.07 -0.22 -1.18
C VAL A 80 1.48 0.92 -0.38
N ALA A 81 0.16 0.99 -0.33
CA ALA A 81 -0.55 1.99 0.46
C ALA A 81 -1.65 1.33 1.29
N GLY A 82 -1.95 1.93 2.42
CA GLY A 82 -2.99 1.47 3.30
C GLY A 82 -3.58 2.57 4.17
N THR A 83 -4.77 2.30 4.67
CA THR A 83 -5.47 3.13 5.65
C THR A 83 -5.83 2.32 6.88
N VAL A 84 -5.92 2.98 8.02
CA VAL A 84 -6.57 2.45 9.22
C VAL A 84 -7.94 3.10 9.34
N ASP A 85 -8.99 2.29 9.19
CA ASP A 85 -10.36 2.74 9.38
C ASP A 85 -10.78 2.54 10.83
N TYR A 86 -11.50 3.51 11.36
CA TYR A 86 -12.17 3.36 12.65
C TYR A 86 -13.56 2.76 12.43
N ARG A 87 -13.80 1.67 13.13
CA ARG A 87 -15.12 1.05 13.28
C ARG A 87 -15.49 1.05 14.75
N ILE A 88 -16.78 0.95 15.07
CA ILE A 88 -17.19 0.74 16.47
C ILE A 88 -16.64 -0.61 16.94
N GLY A 89 -16.03 -0.63 18.12
CA GLY A 89 -15.46 -1.83 18.72
C GLY A 89 -16.49 -2.94 18.96
N LYS A 90 -16.01 -4.16 19.07
CA LYS A 90 -16.80 -5.36 19.34
C LYS A 90 -15.97 -6.39 20.12
N ALA A 91 -16.60 -7.48 20.53
CA ALA A 91 -15.87 -8.60 21.17
C ALA A 91 -14.72 -9.09 20.27
N GLY A 92 -13.53 -9.19 20.83
CA GLY A 92 -12.30 -9.56 20.13
C GLY A 92 -11.64 -8.42 19.33
N ASP A 93 -12.27 -7.24 19.26
CA ASP A 93 -11.73 -6.05 18.60
C ASP A 93 -12.28 -4.78 19.29
N PRO A 94 -11.88 -4.51 20.53
CA PRO A 94 -12.49 -3.43 21.32
C PRO A 94 -12.14 -2.02 20.79
N LEU A 95 -11.03 -1.87 20.06
CA LEU A 95 -10.63 -0.59 19.47
C LEU A 95 -11.32 -0.28 18.15
N GLY A 96 -11.85 -1.30 17.47
CA GLY A 96 -12.52 -1.15 16.19
C GLY A 96 -11.65 -0.59 15.08
N ARG A 97 -10.34 -0.86 15.10
CA ARG A 97 -9.38 -0.40 14.08
C ARG A 97 -9.12 -1.50 13.08
N VAL A 98 -9.36 -1.20 11.83
CA VAL A 98 -9.19 -2.14 10.71
C VAL A 98 -8.26 -1.55 9.67
N GLY A 99 -7.21 -2.29 9.33
CA GLY A 99 -6.33 -1.93 8.22
C GLY A 99 -6.94 -2.33 6.88
N TYR A 100 -6.73 -1.49 5.88
CA TYR A 100 -7.10 -1.78 4.51
C TYR A 100 -5.94 -1.48 3.58
N VAL A 101 -5.50 -2.47 2.81
CA VAL A 101 -4.40 -2.34 1.83
C VAL A 101 -4.98 -2.10 0.45
N PHE A 102 -4.41 -1.14 -0.24
CA PHE A 102 -4.73 -0.83 -1.64
C PHE A 102 -3.49 -0.34 -2.37
N SER A 103 -3.56 -0.21 -3.69
CA SER A 103 -2.49 0.31 -4.54
C SER A 103 -1.14 -0.42 -4.36
N VAL A 104 -1.17 -1.74 -4.32
CA VAL A 104 0.05 -2.55 -4.40
C VAL A 104 0.51 -2.59 -5.85
N ALA A 105 1.66 -2.00 -6.13
CA ALA A 105 2.18 -1.90 -7.49
C ALA A 105 3.70 -2.04 -7.52
N THR A 106 4.19 -2.68 -8.56
CA THR A 106 5.63 -2.76 -8.86
C THR A 106 5.86 -2.35 -10.31
N ASP A 107 6.84 -1.50 -10.53
CA ASP A 107 7.23 -1.12 -11.87
C ASP A 107 7.55 -2.38 -12.70
N PRO A 108 7.08 -2.50 -13.96
CA PRO A 108 7.26 -3.71 -14.76
C PRO A 108 8.71 -4.20 -14.85
N ASP A 109 9.68 -3.30 -14.93
CA ASP A 109 11.11 -3.63 -15.00
C ASP A 109 11.75 -3.95 -13.64
N ALA A 110 11.03 -3.75 -12.55
CA ALA A 110 11.48 -4.03 -11.18
C ALA A 110 10.76 -5.24 -10.53
N ARG A 111 9.95 -5.95 -11.30
CA ARG A 111 9.21 -7.14 -10.80
C ARG A 111 10.15 -8.30 -10.46
N ARG A 112 9.64 -9.21 -9.59
CA ARG A 112 10.33 -10.45 -9.17
C ARG A 112 11.62 -10.21 -8.39
N ARG A 113 11.75 -9.05 -7.74
CA ARG A 113 12.87 -8.69 -6.86
C ARG A 113 12.50 -8.67 -5.38
N GLY A 114 11.25 -9.04 -5.04
CA GLY A 114 10.75 -9.06 -3.66
C GLY A 114 10.36 -7.69 -3.09
N TYR A 115 10.28 -6.67 -3.90
CA TYR A 115 10.00 -5.30 -3.45
C TYR A 115 8.60 -5.14 -2.87
N ALA A 116 7.58 -5.69 -3.53
CA ALA A 116 6.21 -5.65 -3.02
C ALA A 116 6.10 -6.34 -1.66
N ARG A 117 6.74 -7.50 -1.49
CA ARG A 117 6.78 -8.21 -0.21
C ARG A 117 7.44 -7.37 0.88
N ALA A 118 8.60 -6.77 0.58
CA ALA A 118 9.30 -5.92 1.54
C ALA A 118 8.46 -4.71 1.98
N CYS A 119 7.78 -4.06 1.04
CA CYS A 119 6.85 -2.98 1.35
C CYS A 119 5.66 -3.46 2.19
N MET A 120 5.09 -4.62 1.87
CA MET A 120 3.98 -5.21 2.64
C MET A 120 4.38 -5.52 4.08
N ASP A 121 5.57 -6.07 4.31
CA ASP A 121 6.07 -6.35 5.67
C ASP A 121 6.09 -5.06 6.51
N VAL A 122 6.60 -3.97 5.97
CA VAL A 122 6.64 -2.66 6.66
C VAL A 122 5.23 -2.10 6.88
N LEU A 123 4.34 -2.19 5.89
CA LEU A 123 2.95 -1.74 6.04
C LEU A 123 2.20 -2.54 7.11
N LEU A 124 2.41 -3.86 7.17
CA LEU A 124 1.79 -4.70 8.21
C LEU A 124 2.28 -4.33 9.61
N ASP A 125 3.56 -3.98 9.76
CA ASP A 125 4.10 -3.48 11.04
C ASP A 125 3.47 -2.14 11.41
N TRP A 126 3.31 -1.24 10.46
CA TRP A 126 2.61 0.03 10.68
C TRP A 126 1.15 -0.17 11.13
N PHE A 127 0.43 -1.13 10.55
CA PHE A 127 -0.92 -1.47 11.03
C PHE A 127 -0.91 -2.00 12.47
N ARG A 128 0.05 -2.83 12.84
CA ARG A 128 0.20 -3.33 14.22
C ARG A 128 0.47 -2.20 15.20
N GLU A 129 1.36 -1.29 14.87
CA GLU A 129 1.68 -0.10 15.67
C GLU A 129 0.46 0.81 15.85
N ARG A 130 -0.42 0.87 14.85
CA ARG A 130 -1.69 1.63 14.89
C ARG A 130 -2.81 0.88 15.60
N GLY A 131 -2.57 -0.31 16.10
CA GLY A 131 -3.55 -1.10 16.86
C GLY A 131 -4.65 -1.72 15.99
N ALA A 132 -4.40 -1.93 14.71
CA ALA A 132 -5.35 -2.64 13.85
C ALA A 132 -5.42 -4.13 14.25
N ALA A 133 -6.64 -4.63 14.50
CA ALA A 133 -6.86 -6.02 14.88
C ALA A 133 -6.85 -6.96 13.66
N ARG A 134 -7.08 -6.43 12.48
CA ARG A 134 -7.12 -7.18 11.22
C ARG A 134 -6.80 -6.26 10.05
N VAL A 135 -6.40 -6.87 8.94
CA VAL A 135 -6.10 -6.17 7.69
C VAL A 135 -6.88 -6.83 6.57
N HIS A 136 -7.53 -6.02 5.75
CA HIS A 136 -8.27 -6.46 4.57
C HIS A 136 -7.59 -5.97 3.30
N LEU A 137 -7.70 -6.76 2.25
CA LEU A 137 -7.35 -6.38 0.88
C LEU A 137 -8.20 -7.16 -0.12
N THR A 138 -8.22 -6.68 -1.35
CA THR A 138 -8.74 -7.43 -2.50
C THR A 138 -7.56 -7.82 -3.37
N ALA A 139 -7.45 -9.11 -3.70
CA ALA A 139 -6.33 -9.64 -4.48
C ALA A 139 -6.78 -10.04 -5.89
N SER A 140 -5.95 -9.69 -6.88
CA SER A 140 -6.04 -10.35 -8.19
C SER A 140 -5.52 -11.80 -8.10
N PRO A 141 -5.92 -12.70 -9.02
CA PRO A 141 -5.39 -14.07 -9.04
C PRO A 141 -3.86 -14.13 -9.07
N GLU A 142 -3.22 -13.20 -9.76
CA GLU A 142 -1.76 -13.14 -9.88
C GLU A 142 -1.09 -12.73 -8.57
N ALA A 143 -1.72 -11.86 -7.78
CA ALA A 143 -1.17 -11.34 -6.53
C ALA A 143 -1.54 -12.21 -5.31
N GLU A 144 -2.56 -13.03 -5.39
CA GLU A 144 -3.04 -13.87 -4.28
C GLU A 144 -1.92 -14.72 -3.64
N PRO A 145 -1.01 -15.39 -4.38
CA PRO A 145 0.07 -16.16 -3.77
C PRO A 145 0.96 -15.36 -2.83
N LEU A 146 1.25 -14.10 -3.15
CA LEU A 146 2.02 -13.21 -2.29
C LEU A 146 1.29 -13.00 -0.96
N TYR A 147 0.02 -12.66 -1.02
CA TYR A 147 -0.77 -12.37 0.18
C TYR A 147 -0.99 -13.61 1.05
N VAL A 148 -1.24 -14.76 0.44
CA VAL A 148 -1.33 -16.04 1.16
C VAL A 148 -0.01 -16.34 1.88
N SER A 149 1.15 -16.10 1.25
CA SER A 149 2.47 -16.27 1.86
C SER A 149 2.71 -15.33 3.06
N LEU A 150 2.00 -14.21 3.13
CA LEU A 150 2.02 -13.25 4.23
C LEU A 150 1.01 -13.58 5.34
N GLY A 151 0.22 -14.64 5.19
CA GLY A 151 -0.76 -15.09 6.16
C GLY A 151 -2.20 -14.62 5.90
N PHE A 152 -2.46 -13.95 4.79
CA PHE A 152 -3.83 -13.61 4.39
C PHE A 152 -4.60 -14.87 4.01
N ARG A 153 -5.89 -14.89 4.32
CA ARG A 153 -6.81 -15.97 3.99
C ARG A 153 -8.06 -15.42 3.33
N THR A 154 -8.61 -16.18 2.42
CA THR A 154 -9.91 -15.85 1.84
C THR A 154 -10.96 -15.78 2.95
N LYS A 155 -11.69 -14.66 2.99
CA LYS A 155 -12.82 -14.51 3.89
C LYS A 155 -14.12 -14.61 3.08
N PRO A 156 -14.91 -15.67 3.26
CA PRO A 156 -16.22 -15.75 2.65
C PRO A 156 -17.09 -14.57 3.11
N ARG A 157 -17.71 -13.87 2.18
CA ARG A 157 -18.69 -12.82 2.49
C ARG A 157 -20.08 -13.43 2.33
N PRO A 158 -20.88 -13.53 3.41
CA PRO A 158 -22.25 -13.99 3.29
C PRO A 158 -23.14 -12.97 2.57
N ASP A 159 -22.77 -11.69 2.62
CA ASP A 159 -23.55 -10.60 2.08
C ASP A 159 -22.85 -9.94 0.89
N PRO A 160 -23.59 -9.50 -0.14
CA PRO A 160 -23.00 -8.80 -1.28
C PRO A 160 -22.48 -7.42 -0.87
N LEU A 161 -21.41 -6.96 -1.54
CA LEU A 161 -21.03 -5.56 -1.52
C LEU A 161 -22.03 -4.77 -2.38
N LEU A 162 -22.60 -3.72 -1.83
CA LEU A 162 -23.43 -2.78 -2.58
C LEU A 162 -22.66 -1.45 -2.75
N GLU A 163 -22.76 -0.90 -3.94
CA GLU A 163 -22.13 0.37 -4.30
C GLU A 163 -23.18 1.35 -4.80
N LEU A 164 -23.05 2.60 -4.42
CA LEU A 164 -23.83 3.72 -4.95
C LEU A 164 -22.85 4.80 -5.42
N MET A 165 -22.95 5.18 -6.67
CA MET A 165 -22.23 6.31 -7.22
C MET A 165 -22.98 7.60 -6.87
N LEU A 166 -22.27 8.61 -6.35
CA LEU A 166 -22.81 9.90 -5.92
C LEU A 166 -22.55 11.02 -6.94
#